data_0b529306f97c07eaf5ced55ea1cc97d3
#
_entry.id   0b529306f97c07eaf5ced55ea1cc97d3
#
_cell.length_a   1.000
_cell.length_b   1.000
_cell.length_c   1.000
_cell.angle_alpha   90.00
_cell.angle_beta   90.00
_cell.angle_gamma   90.00
#
_symmetry.space_group_name_H-M   'P 1'
#
loop_
_entity.id
_entity.type
_entity.pdbx_description
1 polymer ?
#
loop_
_entity_poly.entity_id
_entity_poly.type
_entity_poly.pdbx_seq_one_letter_code
_entity_poly.pdbx_strand_id
1 'polypeptide(L)'
;MTAFSTISFLSDYGTDDEFVGVVKSVVRSIAPDVTVIDITHGIQACDVRAGGLALARAAEYMVPSVVMAVVDPGVGTDRRAVALRSVTESRIRSR
;
A
#
# COMPACT_ATOMS: atom_id res chain seq x y z
N MET A 1 15.62 -14.17 9.42
CA MET A 1 15.16 -12.99 8.73
C MET A 1 14.15 -13.36 7.66
N THR A 2 13.08 -12.67 7.61
CA THR A 2 11.99 -13.00 6.69
C THR A 2 11.87 -11.92 5.63
N ALA A 3 11.83 -12.34 4.39
CA ALA A 3 11.55 -11.45 3.28
C ALA A 3 10.06 -11.55 2.97
N PHE A 4 9.46 -10.41 2.68
CA PHE A 4 8.06 -10.37 2.30
C PHE A 4 7.94 -10.65 0.81
N SER A 5 6.95 -11.42 0.44
CA SER A 5 6.67 -11.72 -0.97
C SER A 5 5.40 -11.04 -1.45
N THR A 6 4.81 -10.19 -0.65
CA THR A 6 3.56 -9.52 -0.98
C THR A 6 3.68 -8.04 -0.71
N ILE A 7 3.10 -7.24 -1.60
CA ILE A 7 2.91 -5.81 -1.38
C ILE A 7 1.41 -5.57 -1.32
N SER A 8 0.97 -4.91 -0.26
CA SER A 8 -0.41 -4.46 -0.14
C SER A 8 -0.43 -2.99 -0.57
N PHE A 9 -1.21 -2.68 -1.59
CA PHE A 9 -1.15 -1.40 -2.28
C PHE A 9 -2.44 -0.63 -2.10
N LEU A 10 -2.33 0.57 -1.57
CA LEU A 10 -3.44 1.49 -1.37
C LEU A 10 -3.03 2.85 -1.90
N SER A 11 -3.92 3.51 -2.60
CA SER A 11 -3.59 4.82 -3.15
C SER A 11 -4.82 5.66 -3.40
N ASP A 12 -4.57 6.90 -3.77
CA ASP A 12 -5.61 7.82 -4.23
C ASP A 12 -5.56 8.03 -5.75
N TYR A 13 -4.93 7.10 -6.45
CA TYR A 13 -4.75 7.23 -7.91
C TYR A 13 -6.06 7.07 -8.68
N GLY A 14 -7.03 6.36 -8.11
CA GLY A 14 -8.23 5.99 -8.84
C GLY A 14 -7.97 4.84 -9.80
N THR A 15 -8.98 4.51 -10.55
CA THR A 15 -8.90 3.40 -11.52
C THR A 15 -9.35 3.83 -12.91
N ASP A 16 -9.48 5.14 -13.13
CA ASP A 16 -10.00 5.64 -14.40
C ASP A 16 -8.94 5.66 -15.51
N ASP A 17 -7.67 5.60 -15.12
CA ASP A 17 -6.59 5.61 -16.10
C ASP A 17 -5.65 4.44 -15.83
N GLU A 18 -4.52 4.44 -16.52
CA GLU A 18 -3.60 3.32 -16.51
C GLU A 18 -2.57 3.41 -15.39
N PHE A 19 -2.63 4.40 -14.52
CA PHE A 19 -1.49 4.67 -13.65
C PHE A 19 -1.23 3.54 -12.65
N VAL A 20 -2.28 2.98 -12.04
CA VAL A 20 -2.10 1.85 -11.12
C VAL A 20 -1.43 0.68 -11.82
N GLY A 21 -1.87 0.38 -13.05
CA GLY A 21 -1.26 -0.70 -13.82
C GLY A 21 0.20 -0.44 -14.13
N VAL A 22 0.53 0.80 -14.44
CA VAL A 22 1.93 1.18 -14.69
C VAL A 22 2.77 0.96 -13.44
N VAL A 23 2.28 1.39 -12.29
CA VAL A 23 3.01 1.20 -11.03
C VAL A 23 3.23 -0.29 -10.76
N LYS A 24 2.19 -1.09 -10.95
CA LYS A 24 2.30 -2.53 -10.71
C LYS A 24 3.27 -3.17 -11.69
N SER A 25 3.32 -2.69 -12.91
CA SER A 25 4.27 -3.21 -13.89
C SER A 25 5.71 -2.87 -13.50
N VAL A 26 5.92 -1.67 -13.00
CA VAL A 26 7.25 -1.28 -12.51
C VAL A 26 7.66 -2.15 -11.33
N VAL A 27 6.75 -2.37 -10.38
CA VAL A 27 7.03 -3.24 -9.26
C VAL A 27 7.42 -4.63 -9.75
N ARG A 28 6.67 -5.17 -10.70
CA ARG A 28 6.93 -6.50 -11.20
C ARG A 28 8.27 -6.60 -11.91
N SER A 29 8.68 -5.53 -12.58
CA SER A 29 9.96 -5.54 -13.28
C SER A 29 11.14 -5.53 -12.32
N ILE A 30 10.95 -4.96 -11.13
CA ILE A 30 12.00 -4.89 -10.12
C ILE A 30 11.99 -6.14 -9.24
N ALA A 31 10.80 -6.63 -8.91
CA ALA A 31 10.63 -7.75 -7.99
C ALA A 31 9.64 -8.76 -8.61
N PRO A 32 10.09 -9.57 -9.55
CA PRO A 32 9.18 -10.41 -10.33
C PRO A 32 8.44 -11.47 -9.52
N ASP A 33 8.95 -11.82 -8.34
CA ASP A 33 8.31 -12.84 -7.52
C ASP A 33 7.32 -12.29 -6.51
N VAL A 34 7.13 -10.97 -6.51
CA VAL A 34 6.26 -10.34 -5.53
C VAL A 34 4.83 -10.29 -6.07
N THR A 35 3.88 -10.61 -5.20
CA THR A 35 2.46 -10.46 -5.49
C THR A 35 2.00 -9.10 -4.99
N VAL A 36 1.24 -8.40 -5.80
CA VAL A 36 0.65 -7.13 -5.39
C VAL A 36 -0.83 -7.37 -5.14
N ILE A 37 -1.26 -7.04 -3.92
CA ILE A 37 -2.67 -7.09 -3.57
C ILE A 37 -3.15 -5.65 -3.47
N ASP A 38 -4.13 -5.28 -4.27
CA ASP A 38 -4.71 -3.95 -4.20
C ASP A 38 -5.69 -3.89 -3.04
N ILE A 39 -5.42 -2.99 -2.10
CA ILE A 39 -6.37 -2.74 -1.02
C ILE A 39 -7.49 -1.84 -1.55
N THR A 40 -7.13 -0.68 -2.05
CA THR A 40 -8.05 0.21 -2.74
C THR A 40 -7.24 1.30 -3.42
N HIS A 41 -7.79 1.83 -4.49
CA HIS A 41 -7.26 3.03 -5.14
C HIS A 41 -8.32 4.12 -5.20
N GLY A 42 -9.40 3.92 -4.42
CA GLY A 42 -10.52 4.84 -4.40
C GLY A 42 -10.48 5.87 -3.27
N ILE A 43 -9.32 6.08 -2.66
CA ILE A 43 -9.20 7.14 -1.67
C ILE A 43 -9.33 8.47 -2.42
N GLN A 44 -10.09 9.40 -1.84
CA GLN A 44 -10.20 10.72 -2.44
C GLN A 44 -8.82 11.37 -2.50
N ALA A 45 -8.57 12.07 -3.59
CA ALA A 45 -7.24 12.65 -3.85
C ALA A 45 -6.75 13.46 -2.65
N CYS A 46 -5.56 13.18 -2.23
CA CYS A 46 -4.86 13.88 -1.14
C CYS A 46 -5.52 13.74 0.22
N ASP A 47 -6.49 12.83 0.38
CA ASP A 47 -7.17 12.66 1.65
C ASP A 47 -6.42 11.64 2.50
N VAL A 48 -5.39 12.11 3.18
CA VAL A 48 -4.52 11.25 4.00
C VAL A 48 -5.31 10.59 5.11
N ARG A 49 -6.27 11.30 5.70
CA ARG A 49 -7.07 10.74 6.78
C ARG A 49 -7.91 9.57 6.31
N ALA A 50 -8.55 9.72 5.17
CA ALA A 50 -9.36 8.64 4.61
C ALA A 50 -8.49 7.45 4.27
N GLY A 51 -7.30 7.69 3.73
CA GLY A 51 -6.35 6.63 3.43
C GLY A 51 -5.94 5.87 4.68
N GLY A 52 -5.61 6.59 5.75
CA GLY A 52 -5.24 5.97 7.00
C GLY A 52 -6.36 5.15 7.61
N LEU A 53 -7.59 5.65 7.53
CA LEU A 53 -8.74 4.92 8.06
C LEU A 53 -9.01 3.65 7.26
N ALA A 54 -8.90 3.73 5.94
CA ALA A 54 -9.08 2.55 5.10
C ALA A 54 -8.01 1.51 5.41
N LEU A 55 -6.78 1.95 5.56
CA LEU A 55 -5.69 1.06 5.89
C LEU A 55 -5.92 0.39 7.25
N ALA A 56 -6.37 1.15 8.23
CA ALA A 56 -6.64 0.61 9.55
C ALA A 56 -7.74 -0.46 9.50
N ARG A 57 -8.78 -0.23 8.71
CA ARG A 57 -9.84 -1.22 8.57
C ARG A 57 -9.36 -2.48 7.89
N ALA A 58 -8.47 -2.32 6.91
CA ALA A 58 -7.98 -3.47 6.14
C ALA A 58 -6.92 -4.26 6.90
N ALA A 59 -6.17 -3.59 7.77
CA ALA A 59 -4.97 -4.19 8.36
C ALA A 59 -5.26 -5.47 9.11
N GLU A 60 -6.44 -5.57 9.68
CA GLU A 60 -6.84 -6.74 10.44
C GLU A 60 -6.88 -8.00 9.58
N TYR A 61 -7.06 -7.83 8.30
CA TYR A 61 -7.24 -8.94 7.36
C TYR A 61 -6.07 -9.12 6.41
N MET A 62 -5.07 -8.23 6.48
CA MET A 62 -3.96 -8.28 5.54
C MET A 62 -2.98 -9.37 5.93
N VAL A 63 -2.46 -10.06 4.92
CA VAL A 63 -1.35 -10.97 5.13
C VAL A 63 -0.10 -10.15 5.43
N PRO A 64 0.91 -10.75 6.06
CA PRO A 64 2.17 -10.05 6.25
C PRO A 64 2.70 -9.56 4.91
N SER A 65 3.00 -8.28 4.83
CA SER A 65 3.35 -7.68 3.54
C SER A 65 4.06 -6.36 3.76
N VAL A 66 4.66 -5.88 2.68
CA VAL A 66 5.10 -4.49 2.62
C VAL A 66 3.87 -3.67 2.22
N VAL A 67 3.54 -2.67 3.01
CA VAL A 67 2.40 -1.82 2.71
C VAL A 67 2.91 -0.62 1.92
N MET A 68 2.39 -0.46 0.71
CA MET A 68 2.68 0.70 -0.12
C MET A 68 1.42 1.54 -0.16
N ALA A 69 1.40 2.58 0.66
CA ALA A 69 0.26 3.47 0.76
C ALA A 69 0.66 4.84 0.25
N VAL A 70 0.01 5.30 -0.80
CA VAL A 70 0.37 6.52 -1.48
C VAL A 70 -0.84 7.44 -1.54
N VAL A 71 -0.96 8.27 -0.53
CA VAL A 71 -1.98 9.31 -0.47
C VAL A 71 -1.23 10.54 0.05
N ASP A 72 -0.57 11.24 -0.86
CA ASP A 72 0.42 12.21 -0.43
C ASP A 72 0.32 13.50 -1.20
N PRO A 73 -0.25 14.55 -0.59
CA PRO A 73 -0.31 15.86 -1.24
C PRO A 73 1.05 16.51 -1.41
N GLY A 74 2.09 15.95 -0.78
CA GLY A 74 3.43 16.52 -0.87
C GLY A 74 4.35 15.81 -1.86
N VAL A 75 3.80 14.97 -2.74
CA VAL A 75 4.60 14.31 -3.76
C VAL A 75 5.28 15.39 -4.63
N GLY A 76 6.58 15.21 -4.84
CA GLY A 76 7.36 16.16 -5.64
C GLY A 76 7.92 17.32 -4.85
N THR A 77 7.63 17.40 -3.56
CA THR A 77 8.24 18.40 -2.69
C THR A 77 9.49 17.82 -2.05
N ASP A 78 10.14 18.61 -1.19
CA ASP A 78 11.35 18.14 -0.52
C ASP A 78 11.08 17.43 0.80
N ARG A 79 9.85 16.96 1.02
CA ARG A 79 9.59 16.09 2.15
C ARG A 79 10.32 14.77 1.97
N ARG A 80 10.78 14.21 3.07
CA ARG A 80 11.53 12.96 3.02
C ARG A 80 10.60 11.79 2.84
N ALA A 81 11.05 10.82 2.09
CA ALA A 81 10.41 9.52 2.04
C ALA A 81 10.92 8.68 3.21
N VAL A 82 10.03 8.01 3.90
CA VAL A 82 10.41 7.19 5.04
C VAL A 82 9.74 5.83 4.93
N ALA A 83 10.38 4.84 5.54
CA ALA A 83 9.79 3.53 5.69
C ALA A 83 9.73 3.22 7.18
N LEU A 84 8.63 2.65 7.60
CA LEU A 84 8.42 2.30 8.99
C LEU A 84 8.24 0.79 9.09
N ARG A 85 8.79 0.21 10.13
CA ARG A 85 8.50 -1.17 10.45
C ARG A 85 7.50 -1.21 11.59
N SER A 86 6.46 -1.98 11.40
CA SER A 86 5.44 -2.16 12.41
C SER A 86 5.30 -3.64 12.69
N VAL A 87 5.25 -3.99 13.94
CA VAL A 87 5.00 -5.36 14.36
C VAL A 87 3.70 -5.34 15.12
N THR A 88 2.70 -6.00 14.57
CA THR A 88 1.38 -6.04 15.15
C THR A 88 1.08 -7.45 15.59
N GLU A 89 0.55 -7.59 16.77
CA GLU A 89 0.03 -8.87 17.20
C GLU A 89 -1.01 -9.31 16.21
N SER A 90 -0.88 -10.51 15.75
CA SER A 90 -1.81 -10.97 14.75
C SER A 90 -3.12 -11.35 15.39
N ARG A 91 -4.12 -10.58 15.10
CA ARG A 91 -5.47 -10.93 15.49
C ARG A 91 -6.11 -11.81 14.49
N ILE A 92 -5.53 -11.82 13.33
CA ILE A 92 -6.12 -12.43 12.17
C ILE A 92 -6.29 -13.92 12.36
N ARG A 93 -5.36 -14.52 13.01
CA ARG A 93 -5.40 -15.96 13.14
C ARG A 93 -6.54 -16.45 14.00
N SER A 94 -7.19 -15.59 14.71
CA SER A 94 -8.32 -16.01 15.50
C SER A 94 -9.59 -16.10 14.69
N ARG A 95 -9.49 -15.79 13.43
CA ARG A 95 -10.65 -15.86 12.58
C ARG A 95 -11.10 -17.28 12.37
#